data_ec7e2e6e5a0ea1c4075a0c7b35ace7a0
#
_entry.id   ec7e2e6e5a0ea1c4075a0c7b35ace7a0
#
_cell.length_a   1.000
_cell.length_b   1.000
_cell.length_c   1.000
_cell.angle_alpha   90.00
_cell.angle_beta   90.00
_cell.angle_gamma   90.00
#
_symmetry.space_group_name_H-M   'P 1'
#
loop_
_entity.id
_entity.type
_entity.pdbx_description
1 polymer ?
#
loop_
_entity_poly.entity_id
_entity_poly.type
_entity_poly.pdbx_seq_one_letter_code
_entity_poly.pdbx_strand_id
1 'polypeptide(L)'
;MKKKNKKDYSNKRFILVFIMMLCLIISMSTYWVYAYHHKYGKNYYEDKFISYKVSDYVTIEGNYVYLKNISDDISNNFIRSQKEIIKNNIIDMTVTKGIYKEILSIKISYILNADSSNYEEVLTLNIDLRNKKVLNNDEILNKINISYKEIATDIFNEYIKVNNNQKVIDIITDEEMTGNEFNNNSEKYIIRIREKLPEVMRVYIDKEHVYYLVRKNEITKVCYYTNTDINIGYINKEIGKI
;
A
#
# COMPACT_ATOMS: atom_id res chain seq x y z
N MET A 1 -12.08 67.04 -50.72
CA MET A 1 -12.53 66.51 -49.43
C MET A 1 -12.88 65.02 -49.53
N LYS A 2 -11.94 64.05 -49.51
CA LYS A 2 -12.30 62.59 -49.48
C LYS A 2 -11.19 61.68 -48.93
N LYS A 3 -10.26 62.16 -48.10
CA LYS A 3 -9.20 61.29 -47.52
C LYS A 3 -9.39 60.90 -46.02
N LYS A 4 -10.37 61.47 -45.34
CA LYS A 4 -10.60 61.21 -43.89
C LYS A 4 -11.29 59.88 -43.59
N ASN A 5 -12.11 59.35 -44.50
CA ASN A 5 -12.92 58.18 -44.22
C ASN A 5 -12.16 56.81 -44.31
N LYS A 6 -11.03 56.75 -44.99
CA LYS A 6 -10.32 55.47 -45.14
C LYS A 6 -9.54 55.04 -43.88
N LYS A 7 -9.02 56.00 -43.12
CA LYS A 7 -8.25 55.75 -41.89
C LYS A 7 -9.15 55.33 -40.75
N ASP A 8 -10.39 55.85 -40.72
CA ASP A 8 -11.37 55.51 -39.67
C ASP A 8 -11.96 54.10 -39.84
N TYR A 9 -12.13 53.61 -41.06
CA TYR A 9 -12.52 52.22 -41.38
C TYR A 9 -11.45 51.17 -41.01
N SER A 10 -10.21 51.53 -41.18
CA SER A 10 -9.07 50.64 -40.83
C SER A 10 -8.99 50.47 -39.32
N ASN A 11 -9.16 51.55 -38.54
CA ASN A 11 -9.14 51.50 -37.06
C ASN A 11 -10.32 50.72 -36.52
N LYS A 12 -11.52 50.87 -37.10
CA LYS A 12 -12.71 50.10 -36.67
C LYS A 12 -12.57 48.62 -36.93
N ARG A 13 -11.99 48.22 -38.06
CA ARG A 13 -11.68 46.79 -38.35
C ARG A 13 -10.65 46.24 -37.41
N PHE A 14 -9.60 46.99 -37.09
CA PHE A 14 -8.55 46.58 -36.17
C PHE A 14 -9.12 46.38 -34.75
N ILE A 15 -9.96 47.31 -34.27
CA ILE A 15 -10.65 47.19 -32.97
C ILE A 15 -11.57 45.97 -32.95
N LEU A 16 -12.30 45.72 -34.01
CA LEU A 16 -13.20 44.54 -34.08
C LEU A 16 -12.44 43.22 -34.04
N VAL A 17 -11.30 43.11 -34.78
CA VAL A 17 -10.45 41.95 -34.73
C VAL A 17 -9.80 41.74 -33.36
N PHE A 18 -9.38 42.84 -32.72
CA PHE A 18 -8.84 42.79 -31.36
C PHE A 18 -9.87 42.31 -30.33
N ILE A 19 -11.11 42.80 -30.40
CA ILE A 19 -12.22 42.34 -29.54
C ILE A 19 -12.53 40.87 -29.80
N MET A 20 -12.55 40.41 -31.03
CA MET A 20 -12.74 38.97 -31.35
C MET A 20 -11.64 38.10 -30.79
N MET A 21 -10.37 38.53 -30.90
CA MET A 21 -9.24 37.78 -30.29
C MET A 21 -9.35 37.75 -28.78
N LEU A 22 -9.74 38.85 -28.14
CA LEU A 22 -9.92 38.89 -26.69
C LEU A 22 -11.06 37.96 -26.23
N CYS A 23 -12.18 37.93 -26.96
CA CYS A 23 -13.28 36.99 -26.68
C CYS A 23 -12.84 35.52 -26.84
N LEU A 24 -12.03 35.22 -27.86
CA LEU A 24 -11.48 33.88 -28.05
C LEU A 24 -10.55 33.46 -26.90
N ILE A 25 -9.66 34.35 -26.46
CA ILE A 25 -8.79 34.10 -25.31
C ILE A 25 -9.60 33.84 -24.05
N ILE A 26 -10.62 34.67 -23.78
CA ILE A 26 -11.52 34.49 -22.62
C ILE A 26 -12.29 33.17 -22.71
N SER A 27 -12.83 32.83 -23.88
CA SER A 27 -13.59 31.58 -24.05
C SER A 27 -12.69 30.35 -23.95
N MET A 28 -11.45 30.40 -24.45
CA MET A 28 -10.47 29.32 -24.27
C MET A 28 -10.05 29.18 -22.81
N SER A 29 -9.82 30.28 -22.11
CA SER A 29 -9.44 30.21 -20.67
C SER A 29 -10.60 29.70 -19.82
N THR A 30 -11.84 30.11 -20.07
CA THR A 30 -13.02 29.59 -19.36
C THR A 30 -13.27 28.12 -19.67
N TYR A 31 -13.08 27.70 -20.95
CA TYR A 31 -13.14 26.29 -21.32
C TYR A 31 -12.07 25.45 -20.61
N TRP A 32 -10.84 25.93 -20.54
CA TRP A 32 -9.75 25.27 -19.82
C TRP A 32 -10.03 25.15 -18.33
N VAL A 33 -10.53 26.20 -17.70
CA VAL A 33 -10.92 26.19 -16.28
C VAL A 33 -12.07 25.19 -16.07
N TYR A 34 -13.09 25.22 -16.94
CA TYR A 34 -14.21 24.28 -16.88
C TYR A 34 -13.76 22.83 -17.08
N ALA A 35 -12.94 22.55 -18.12
CA ALA A 35 -12.43 21.23 -18.41
C ALA A 35 -11.54 20.71 -17.27
N TYR A 36 -10.75 21.59 -16.67
CA TYR A 36 -9.89 21.26 -15.54
C TYR A 36 -10.73 20.91 -14.29
N HIS A 37 -11.75 21.71 -13.98
CA HIS A 37 -12.68 21.43 -12.89
C HIS A 37 -13.49 20.14 -13.12
N HIS A 38 -13.88 19.88 -14.35
CA HIS A 38 -14.62 18.67 -14.70
C HIS A 38 -13.75 17.41 -14.64
N LYS A 39 -12.47 17.53 -15.03
CA LYS A 39 -11.52 16.40 -15.04
C LYS A 39 -10.99 16.05 -13.65
N TYR A 40 -10.78 17.05 -12.78
CA TYR A 40 -10.15 16.86 -11.48
C TYR A 40 -11.07 17.04 -10.29
N GLY A 41 -12.32 17.45 -10.51
CA GLY A 41 -13.32 17.66 -9.48
C GLY A 41 -13.11 18.95 -8.65
N LYS A 42 -14.15 19.29 -7.89
CA LYS A 42 -14.21 20.51 -7.08
C LYS A 42 -13.11 20.57 -6.00
N ASN A 43 -12.57 19.42 -5.60
CA ASN A 43 -11.68 19.28 -4.45
C ASN A 43 -10.18 19.29 -4.79
N TYR A 44 -9.80 19.39 -6.09
CA TYR A 44 -8.39 19.33 -6.45
C TYR A 44 -7.53 20.45 -5.84
N TYR A 45 -8.09 21.63 -5.66
CA TYR A 45 -7.38 22.75 -5.05
C TYR A 45 -7.41 22.70 -3.52
N GLU A 46 -8.52 22.24 -2.93
CA GLU A 46 -8.62 22.07 -1.47
C GLU A 46 -7.69 20.96 -0.98
N ASP A 47 -7.60 19.86 -1.72
CA ASP A 47 -6.74 18.70 -1.39
C ASP A 47 -5.25 19.02 -1.40
N LYS A 48 -4.80 20.00 -2.20
CA LYS A 48 -3.40 20.36 -2.32
C LYS A 48 -2.84 21.08 -1.09
N PHE A 49 -3.70 21.57 -0.22
CA PHE A 49 -3.36 22.32 0.99
C PHE A 49 -3.68 21.59 2.30
N ILE A 50 -4.31 20.39 2.22
CA ILE A 50 -4.56 19.60 3.43
C ILE A 50 -3.24 18.96 3.85
N SER A 51 -2.67 19.47 4.93
CA SER A 51 -1.50 18.88 5.57
C SER A 51 -1.97 17.97 6.70
N TYR A 52 -2.00 16.67 6.43
CA TYR A 52 -2.28 15.68 7.47
C TYR A 52 -1.08 15.52 8.41
N LYS A 53 -1.31 15.58 9.73
CA LYS A 53 -0.28 15.31 10.73
C LYS A 53 -0.61 14.01 11.46
N VAL A 54 0.37 13.14 11.60
CA VAL A 54 0.18 11.83 12.29
C VAL A 54 -0.35 12.02 13.70
N SER A 55 0.07 13.05 14.42
CA SER A 55 -0.40 13.36 15.77
C SER A 55 -1.89 13.63 15.89
N ASP A 56 -2.53 14.04 14.79
CA ASP A 56 -3.97 14.31 14.76
C ASP A 56 -4.80 13.03 14.69
N TYR A 57 -4.16 11.92 14.29
CA TYR A 57 -4.82 10.63 14.05
C TYR A 57 -4.35 9.51 14.97
N VAL A 58 -3.15 9.59 15.53
CA VAL A 58 -2.54 8.47 16.27
C VAL A 58 -2.00 8.93 17.61
N THR A 59 -2.43 8.26 18.68
CA THR A 59 -1.86 8.37 20.04
C THR A 59 -1.40 6.99 20.50
N ILE A 60 -0.30 6.94 21.26
CA ILE A 60 0.22 5.71 21.87
C ILE A 60 0.12 5.86 23.38
N GLU A 61 -0.53 4.90 24.04
CA GLU A 61 -0.69 4.87 25.49
C GLU A 61 -0.42 3.45 25.99
N GLY A 62 0.68 3.26 26.73
CA GLY A 62 1.14 1.94 27.13
C GLY A 62 1.40 1.05 25.90
N ASN A 63 0.80 -0.11 25.89
CA ASN A 63 0.92 -1.09 24.80
C ASN A 63 -0.19 -0.95 23.74
N TYR A 64 -0.87 0.18 23.68
CA TYR A 64 -1.96 0.42 22.75
C TYR A 64 -1.71 1.60 21.84
N VAL A 65 -2.15 1.46 20.60
CA VAL A 65 -2.21 2.54 19.61
C VAL A 65 -3.68 2.90 19.40
N TYR A 66 -4.03 4.13 19.69
CA TYR A 66 -5.39 4.67 19.55
C TYR A 66 -5.50 5.54 18.31
N LEU A 67 -6.63 5.43 17.62
CA LEU A 67 -6.96 6.29 16.48
C LEU A 67 -7.85 7.46 16.95
N LYS A 68 -7.58 8.63 16.37
CA LYS A 68 -8.38 9.86 16.57
C LYS A 68 -8.86 10.35 15.20
N ASN A 69 -9.99 11.07 15.18
CA ASN A 69 -10.55 11.66 13.96
C ASN A 69 -10.82 10.63 12.84
N ILE A 70 -10.96 9.38 13.21
CA ILE A 70 -11.33 8.23 12.37
C ILE A 70 -12.68 7.71 12.87
N SER A 71 -13.41 6.98 12.02
CA SER A 71 -14.69 6.41 12.43
C SER A 71 -14.54 5.48 13.63
N ASP A 72 -15.55 5.46 14.51
CA ASP A 72 -15.57 4.62 15.71
C ASP A 72 -15.45 3.13 15.37
N ASP A 73 -16.05 2.69 14.26
CA ASP A 73 -15.98 1.29 13.83
C ASP A 73 -14.55 0.87 13.50
N ILE A 74 -13.80 1.69 12.77
CA ILE A 74 -12.38 1.42 12.44
C ILE A 74 -11.56 1.43 13.72
N SER A 75 -11.77 2.43 14.59
CA SER A 75 -11.03 2.59 15.83
C SER A 75 -11.27 1.41 16.78
N ASN A 76 -12.53 1.01 16.97
CA ASN A 76 -12.91 -0.12 17.83
C ASN A 76 -12.39 -1.46 17.31
N ASN A 77 -12.47 -1.69 15.98
CA ASN A 77 -11.93 -2.89 15.36
C ASN A 77 -10.41 -2.97 15.52
N PHE A 78 -9.72 -1.85 15.37
CA PHE A 78 -8.27 -1.80 15.53
C PHE A 78 -7.84 -2.08 16.97
N ILE A 79 -8.53 -1.49 17.96
CA ILE A 79 -8.30 -1.79 19.38
C ILE A 79 -8.61 -3.24 19.71
N ARG A 80 -9.68 -3.82 19.14
CA ARG A 80 -10.00 -5.23 19.36
C ARG A 80 -8.89 -6.15 18.82
N SER A 81 -8.36 -5.87 17.64
CA SER A 81 -7.25 -6.64 17.07
C SER A 81 -6.00 -6.56 17.93
N GLN A 82 -5.68 -5.39 18.50
CA GLN A 82 -4.57 -5.25 19.45
C GLN A 82 -4.82 -6.06 20.72
N LYS A 83 -6.04 -6.00 21.29
CA LYS A 83 -6.39 -6.77 22.49
C LYS A 83 -6.23 -8.27 22.31
N GLU A 84 -6.54 -8.81 21.13
CA GLU A 84 -6.34 -10.24 20.85
C GLU A 84 -4.87 -10.64 20.91
N ILE A 85 -3.97 -9.78 20.42
CA ILE A 85 -2.52 -10.01 20.49
C ILE A 85 -2.02 -9.83 21.93
N ILE A 86 -2.45 -8.78 22.62
CA ILE A 86 -1.98 -8.38 23.94
C ILE A 86 -2.38 -9.39 25.06
N LYS A 87 -3.32 -10.30 24.81
CA LYS A 87 -3.61 -11.41 25.74
C LYS A 87 -2.39 -12.26 26.08
N ASN A 88 -1.42 -12.31 25.19
CA ASN A 88 -0.13 -12.95 25.41
C ASN A 88 0.83 -11.95 26.09
N ASN A 89 1.69 -12.42 26.98
CA ASN A 89 2.63 -11.55 27.69
C ASN A 89 3.53 -10.78 26.73
N ILE A 90 3.33 -9.46 26.64
CA ILE A 90 4.15 -8.57 25.82
C ILE A 90 5.44 -8.27 26.56
N ILE A 91 6.56 -8.41 25.84
CA ILE A 91 7.89 -7.99 26.28
C ILE A 91 8.21 -6.60 25.75
N ASP A 92 7.88 -6.35 24.46
CA ASP A 92 8.20 -5.09 23.79
C ASP A 92 7.19 -4.77 22.70
N MET A 93 7.07 -3.50 22.35
CA MET A 93 6.22 -3.00 21.28
C MET A 93 6.94 -1.91 20.47
N THR A 94 7.01 -2.10 19.18
CA THR A 94 7.52 -1.09 18.25
C THR A 94 6.41 -0.62 17.33
N VAL A 95 6.30 0.70 17.13
CA VAL A 95 5.30 1.32 16.26
C VAL A 95 5.96 2.12 15.17
N THR A 96 5.74 1.72 13.92
CA THR A 96 6.03 2.53 12.73
C THR A 96 4.72 3.16 12.27
N LYS A 97 4.70 4.46 12.10
CA LYS A 97 3.51 5.20 11.68
C LYS A 97 3.86 6.38 10.81
N GLY A 98 3.07 6.63 9.79
CA GLY A 98 3.28 7.76 8.89
C GLY A 98 2.02 8.08 8.09
N ILE A 99 2.02 9.27 7.51
CA ILE A 99 1.04 9.65 6.49
C ILE A 99 1.81 9.91 5.22
N TYR A 100 1.42 9.18 4.18
CA TYR A 100 1.97 9.34 2.87
C TYR A 100 0.85 9.73 1.88
N LYS A 101 0.97 10.91 1.30
CA LYS A 101 -0.14 11.58 0.62
C LYS A 101 -1.35 11.65 1.58
N GLU A 102 -2.38 10.90 1.32
CA GLU A 102 -3.61 10.83 2.14
C GLU A 102 -3.80 9.48 2.85
N ILE A 103 -2.76 8.63 2.83
CA ILE A 103 -2.82 7.30 3.46
C ILE A 103 -2.10 7.33 4.79
N LEU A 104 -2.82 7.14 5.87
CA LEU A 104 -2.27 6.83 7.18
C LEU A 104 -1.89 5.35 7.21
N SER A 105 -0.62 5.07 7.43
CA SER A 105 -0.12 3.70 7.58
C SER A 105 0.44 3.50 8.98
N ILE A 106 0.06 2.41 9.62
CA ILE A 106 0.49 2.01 10.95
C ILE A 106 0.94 0.55 10.89
N LYS A 107 2.14 0.28 11.39
CA LYS A 107 2.64 -1.06 11.68
C LYS A 107 2.98 -1.14 13.16
N ILE A 108 2.45 -2.12 13.86
CA ILE A 108 2.78 -2.44 15.25
C ILE A 108 3.44 -3.81 15.25
N SER A 109 4.64 -3.89 15.80
CA SER A 109 5.32 -5.17 16.08
C SER A 109 5.32 -5.38 17.58
N TYR A 110 4.74 -6.49 18.03
CA TYR A 110 4.74 -6.93 19.41
C TYR A 110 5.71 -8.09 19.56
N ILE A 111 6.61 -8.00 20.51
CA ILE A 111 7.43 -9.13 20.94
C ILE A 111 6.69 -9.80 22.11
N LEU A 112 6.31 -11.03 21.92
CA LEU A 112 5.51 -11.81 22.86
C LEU A 112 6.36 -12.91 23.48
N ASN A 113 6.12 -13.18 24.78
CA ASN A 113 6.75 -14.29 25.47
C ASN A 113 5.95 -15.58 25.25
N ALA A 114 6.61 -16.61 24.75
CA ALA A 114 6.11 -17.97 24.78
C ALA A 114 7.02 -18.81 25.70
N ASP A 115 6.52 -19.92 26.22
CA ASP A 115 7.14 -20.74 27.27
C ASP A 115 8.63 -21.11 27.03
N SER A 116 9.07 -21.12 25.76
CA SER A 116 10.45 -21.49 25.40
C SER A 116 11.17 -20.50 24.49
N SER A 117 10.45 -19.53 23.92
CA SER A 117 11.05 -18.55 22.99
C SER A 117 10.15 -17.34 22.80
N ASN A 118 10.77 -16.20 22.50
CA ASN A 118 10.02 -15.01 22.11
C ASN A 118 9.65 -15.08 20.62
N TYR A 119 8.48 -14.57 20.28
CA TYR A 119 8.05 -14.47 18.89
C TYR A 119 7.45 -13.10 18.59
N GLU A 120 7.52 -12.68 17.33
CA GLU A 120 6.95 -11.43 16.86
C GLU A 120 5.54 -11.62 16.30
N GLU A 121 4.61 -10.77 16.71
CA GLU A 121 3.32 -10.55 16.08
C GLU A 121 3.25 -9.17 15.47
N VAL A 122 2.76 -9.09 14.23
CA VAL A 122 2.66 -7.82 13.52
C VAL A 122 1.22 -7.53 13.14
N LEU A 123 0.80 -6.32 13.48
CA LEU A 123 -0.48 -5.74 13.04
C LEU A 123 -0.20 -4.56 12.12
N THR A 124 -0.88 -4.51 10.98
CA THR A 124 -0.83 -3.36 10.06
C THR A 124 -2.21 -2.79 9.85
N LEU A 125 -2.28 -1.48 9.66
CA LEU A 125 -3.51 -0.77 9.32
C LEU A 125 -3.17 0.36 8.34
N ASN A 126 -3.87 0.40 7.22
CA ASN A 126 -3.74 1.46 6.24
C ASN A 126 -5.12 2.11 6.06
N ILE A 127 -5.19 3.41 6.19
CA ILE A 127 -6.45 4.18 6.12
C ILE A 127 -6.30 5.28 5.07
N ASP A 128 -7.20 5.29 4.12
CA ASP A 128 -7.42 6.45 3.25
C ASP A 128 -8.13 7.53 4.07
N LEU A 129 -7.42 8.58 4.43
CA LEU A 129 -7.92 9.68 5.26
C LEU A 129 -8.98 10.52 4.54
N ARG A 130 -8.89 10.60 3.22
CA ARG A 130 -9.86 11.33 2.40
C ARG A 130 -11.19 10.62 2.36
N ASN A 131 -11.18 9.32 2.08
CA ASN A 131 -12.39 8.50 1.97
C ASN A 131 -12.81 7.89 3.31
N LYS A 132 -12.01 8.07 4.35
CA LYS A 132 -12.22 7.54 5.72
C LYS A 132 -12.48 6.03 5.73
N LYS A 133 -11.72 5.28 4.94
CA LYS A 133 -11.87 3.83 4.83
C LYS A 133 -10.53 3.10 5.03
N VAL A 134 -10.61 1.89 5.55
CA VAL A 134 -9.46 0.97 5.58
C VAL A 134 -9.15 0.52 4.15
N LEU A 135 -7.87 0.57 3.79
CA LEU A 135 -7.35 0.01 2.55
C LEU A 135 -6.89 -1.42 2.81
N ASN A 136 -7.35 -2.35 1.98
CA ASN A 136 -6.84 -3.72 1.97
C ASN A 136 -5.53 -3.82 1.16
N ASN A 137 -4.92 -5.00 1.18
CA ASN A 137 -3.67 -5.23 0.46
C ASN A 137 -3.80 -4.97 -1.04
N ASP A 138 -4.90 -5.43 -1.67
CA ASP A 138 -5.13 -5.27 -3.11
C ASP A 138 -5.20 -3.81 -3.53
N GLU A 139 -5.88 -2.98 -2.73
CA GLU A 139 -6.01 -1.55 -3.00
C GLU A 139 -4.65 -0.83 -2.94
N ILE A 140 -3.75 -1.27 -2.05
CA ILE A 140 -2.39 -0.71 -1.97
C ILE A 140 -1.53 -1.22 -3.11
N LEU A 141 -1.53 -2.54 -3.37
CA LEU A 141 -0.76 -3.14 -4.44
C LEU A 141 -1.14 -2.56 -5.81
N ASN A 142 -2.44 -2.34 -6.05
CA ASN A 142 -2.92 -1.71 -7.27
C ASN A 142 -2.39 -0.27 -7.44
N LYS A 143 -2.23 0.49 -6.36
CA LYS A 143 -1.67 1.84 -6.41
C LYS A 143 -0.21 1.89 -6.87
N ILE A 144 0.55 0.83 -6.63
CA ILE A 144 1.96 0.69 -7.04
C ILE A 144 2.15 -0.23 -8.25
N ASN A 145 1.04 -0.75 -8.81
CA ASN A 145 1.02 -1.64 -9.97
C ASN A 145 1.87 -2.91 -9.76
N ILE A 146 1.78 -3.52 -8.59
CA ILE A 146 2.43 -4.79 -8.23
C ILE A 146 1.37 -5.87 -8.04
N SER A 147 1.64 -7.05 -8.57
CA SER A 147 0.75 -8.21 -8.45
C SER A 147 1.23 -9.21 -7.40
N TYR A 148 0.30 -10.00 -6.84
CA TYR A 148 0.66 -11.14 -5.97
C TYR A 148 1.56 -12.16 -6.67
N LYS A 149 1.51 -12.28 -8.00
CA LYS A 149 2.39 -13.17 -8.76
C LYS A 149 3.85 -12.70 -8.67
N GLU A 150 4.10 -11.40 -8.80
CA GLU A 150 5.45 -10.84 -8.68
C GLU A 150 6.00 -11.06 -7.28
N ILE A 151 5.20 -10.79 -6.24
CA ILE A 151 5.58 -11.03 -4.84
C ILE A 151 5.85 -12.52 -4.60
N ALA A 152 4.98 -13.40 -5.08
CA ALA A 152 5.14 -14.85 -4.93
C ALA A 152 6.41 -15.37 -5.62
N THR A 153 6.72 -14.84 -6.81
CA THR A 153 7.93 -15.19 -7.56
C THR A 153 9.18 -14.77 -6.79
N ASP A 154 9.15 -13.59 -6.23
CA ASP A 154 10.22 -13.04 -5.42
C ASP A 154 10.45 -13.86 -4.15
N ILE A 155 9.37 -14.15 -3.40
CA ILE A 155 9.42 -14.99 -2.21
C ILE A 155 9.98 -16.38 -2.53
N PHE A 156 9.50 -17.01 -3.61
CA PHE A 156 10.02 -18.33 -4.00
C PHE A 156 11.51 -18.26 -4.26
N ASN A 157 11.96 -17.31 -5.06
CA ASN A 157 13.36 -17.22 -5.49
C ASN A 157 14.33 -16.92 -4.35
N GLU A 158 13.94 -16.10 -3.39
CA GLU A 158 14.84 -15.63 -2.33
C GLU A 158 14.75 -16.46 -1.03
N TYR A 159 13.57 -17.02 -0.73
CA TYR A 159 13.33 -17.59 0.59
C TYR A 159 12.88 -19.05 0.60
N ILE A 160 12.35 -19.56 -0.52
CA ILE A 160 11.77 -20.90 -0.59
C ILE A 160 12.66 -21.88 -1.34
N LYS A 161 13.41 -21.44 -2.35
CA LYS A 161 14.38 -22.27 -3.03
C LYS A 161 15.30 -23.00 -2.05
N VAL A 162 15.56 -24.26 -2.34
CA VAL A 162 16.42 -25.13 -1.53
C VAL A 162 17.70 -25.50 -2.30
N ASN A 163 18.71 -26.02 -1.59
CA ASN A 163 19.93 -26.52 -2.24
C ASN A 163 19.58 -27.71 -3.15
N ASN A 164 20.20 -27.80 -4.31
CA ASN A 164 19.88 -28.81 -5.34
C ASN A 164 19.96 -30.27 -4.82
N ASN A 165 20.84 -30.57 -3.89
CA ASN A 165 21.03 -31.89 -3.31
C ASN A 165 20.19 -32.13 -2.04
N GLN A 166 19.45 -31.12 -1.57
CA GLN A 166 18.58 -31.26 -0.41
C GLN A 166 17.36 -32.11 -0.78
N LYS A 167 16.94 -32.99 0.11
CA LYS A 167 15.69 -33.72 -0.02
C LYS A 167 14.56 -32.91 0.59
N VAL A 168 13.46 -32.81 -0.10
CA VAL A 168 12.23 -32.15 0.33
C VAL A 168 11.03 -33.04 0.01
N ILE A 169 9.98 -32.91 0.80
CA ILE A 169 8.72 -33.63 0.56
C ILE A 169 7.68 -32.59 0.19
N ASP A 170 7.07 -32.72 -0.99
CA ASP A 170 5.97 -31.86 -1.44
C ASP A 170 4.78 -32.01 -0.49
N ILE A 171 4.23 -30.88 -0.01
CA ILE A 171 3.15 -30.88 0.99
C ILE A 171 1.82 -31.49 0.48
N ILE A 172 1.59 -31.49 -0.83
CA ILE A 172 0.32 -31.94 -1.41
C ILE A 172 0.42 -33.37 -1.93
N THR A 173 1.52 -33.70 -2.62
CA THR A 173 1.67 -35.03 -3.22
C THR A 173 2.29 -36.04 -2.28
N ASP A 174 2.90 -35.58 -1.18
CA ASP A 174 3.64 -36.38 -0.21
C ASP A 174 4.85 -37.13 -0.84
N GLU A 175 5.32 -36.61 -1.99
CA GLU A 175 6.43 -37.19 -2.75
C GLU A 175 7.76 -36.58 -2.29
N GLU A 176 8.75 -37.45 -2.02
CA GLU A 176 10.13 -37.03 -1.81
C GLU A 176 10.78 -36.70 -3.16
N MET A 177 11.42 -35.53 -3.24
CA MET A 177 12.15 -35.07 -4.42
C MET A 177 13.46 -34.40 -4.03
N THR A 178 14.37 -34.29 -4.99
CA THR A 178 15.60 -33.51 -4.82
C THR A 178 15.28 -32.00 -4.91
N GLY A 179 16.14 -31.18 -4.30
CA GLY A 179 16.01 -29.73 -4.40
C GLY A 179 16.11 -29.22 -5.83
N ASN A 180 16.83 -29.93 -6.70
CA ASN A 180 16.87 -29.59 -8.13
C ASN A 180 15.48 -29.79 -8.80
N GLU A 181 14.83 -30.92 -8.54
CA GLU A 181 13.48 -31.19 -9.03
C GLU A 181 12.46 -30.18 -8.47
N PHE A 182 12.55 -29.88 -7.17
CA PHE A 182 11.73 -28.87 -6.50
C PHE A 182 11.90 -27.50 -7.16
N ASN A 183 13.13 -27.04 -7.34
CA ASN A 183 13.41 -25.73 -7.92
C ASN A 183 13.00 -25.65 -9.39
N ASN A 184 13.10 -26.74 -10.15
CA ASN A 184 12.65 -26.80 -11.55
C ASN A 184 11.11 -26.78 -11.69
N ASN A 185 10.38 -27.21 -10.67
CA ASN A 185 8.92 -27.11 -10.58
C ASN A 185 8.42 -25.78 -9.96
N SER A 186 9.22 -24.73 -10.00
CA SER A 186 8.99 -23.44 -9.36
C SER A 186 7.61 -22.84 -9.64
N GLU A 187 7.09 -22.95 -10.85
CA GLU A 187 5.79 -22.39 -11.23
C GLU A 187 4.64 -22.93 -10.37
N LYS A 188 4.64 -24.23 -10.09
CA LYS A 188 3.65 -24.89 -9.21
C LYS A 188 3.67 -24.26 -7.80
N TYR A 189 4.84 -24.02 -7.25
CA TYR A 189 4.98 -23.45 -5.91
C TYR A 189 4.69 -21.95 -5.88
N ILE A 190 5.07 -21.21 -6.91
CA ILE A 190 4.71 -19.79 -7.07
C ILE A 190 3.19 -19.61 -7.10
N ILE A 191 2.46 -20.51 -7.78
CA ILE A 191 1.00 -20.48 -7.79
C ILE A 191 0.45 -20.67 -6.37
N ARG A 192 0.93 -21.66 -5.62
CA ARG A 192 0.48 -21.93 -4.24
C ARG A 192 0.77 -20.76 -3.30
N ILE A 193 1.96 -20.18 -3.40
CA ILE A 193 2.33 -18.98 -2.63
C ILE A 193 1.38 -17.84 -2.98
N ARG A 194 1.17 -17.55 -4.26
CA ARG A 194 0.27 -16.51 -4.72
C ARG A 194 -1.14 -16.65 -4.15
N GLU A 195 -1.67 -17.86 -4.11
CA GLU A 195 -3.01 -18.14 -3.58
C GLU A 195 -3.08 -17.96 -2.05
N LYS A 196 -1.99 -18.20 -1.34
CA LYS A 196 -1.91 -18.01 0.11
C LYS A 196 -1.69 -16.56 0.54
N LEU A 197 -1.00 -15.76 -0.26
CA LEU A 197 -0.62 -14.38 0.08
C LEU A 197 -1.78 -13.47 0.52
N PRO A 198 -2.97 -13.45 -0.13
CA PRO A 198 -4.08 -12.60 0.29
C PRO A 198 -4.49 -12.80 1.76
N GLU A 199 -4.35 -14.02 2.27
CA GLU A 199 -4.71 -14.40 3.63
C GLU A 199 -3.64 -13.99 4.66
N VAL A 200 -2.37 -14.24 4.34
CA VAL A 200 -1.28 -14.18 5.33
C VAL A 200 -0.39 -12.94 5.23
N MET A 201 -0.41 -12.26 4.09
CA MET A 201 0.40 -11.09 3.86
C MET A 201 -0.17 -9.86 4.58
N ARG A 202 0.72 -9.01 5.07
CA ARG A 202 0.42 -7.68 5.57
C ARG A 202 1.20 -6.66 4.76
N VAL A 203 0.58 -5.53 4.44
CA VAL A 203 1.23 -4.43 3.73
C VAL A 203 1.26 -3.20 4.62
N TYR A 204 2.35 -2.46 4.61
CA TYR A 204 2.46 -1.16 5.25
C TYR A 204 3.30 -0.21 4.41
N ILE A 205 3.17 1.10 4.70
CA ILE A 205 3.88 2.16 4.02
C ILE A 205 4.75 2.87 5.05
N ASP A 206 6.05 2.98 4.76
CA ASP A 206 6.97 3.81 5.54
C ASP A 206 7.60 4.85 4.62
N LYS A 207 7.40 6.12 4.96
CA LYS A 207 7.71 7.26 4.09
C LYS A 207 6.98 7.15 2.75
N GLU A 208 7.68 6.90 1.66
CA GLU A 208 7.09 6.68 0.34
C GLU A 208 7.20 5.22 -0.14
N HIS A 209 7.81 4.36 0.68
CA HIS A 209 8.09 2.99 0.33
C HIS A 209 7.00 2.06 0.85
N VAL A 210 6.58 1.14 0.01
CA VAL A 210 5.61 0.09 0.33
C VAL A 210 6.36 -1.19 0.64
N TYR A 211 6.01 -1.81 1.76
CA TYR A 211 6.60 -3.05 2.23
C TYR A 211 5.54 -4.12 2.38
N TYR A 212 5.88 -5.36 2.11
CA TYR A 212 5.09 -6.50 2.56
C TYR A 212 5.77 -7.22 3.71
N LEU A 213 4.93 -7.85 4.52
CA LEU A 213 5.31 -8.73 5.62
C LEU A 213 4.55 -10.04 5.45
N VAL A 214 5.25 -11.15 5.53
CA VAL A 214 4.65 -12.48 5.56
C VAL A 214 5.46 -13.40 6.45
N ARG A 215 4.82 -14.25 7.24
CA ARG A 215 5.52 -15.25 8.03
C ARG A 215 6.12 -16.31 7.13
N LYS A 216 7.42 -16.53 7.25
CA LYS A 216 8.14 -17.49 6.42
C LYS A 216 7.55 -18.89 6.54
N ASN A 217 7.22 -19.33 7.74
CA ASN A 217 6.64 -20.65 7.99
C ASN A 217 5.28 -20.84 7.31
N GLU A 218 4.43 -19.80 7.24
CA GLU A 218 3.13 -19.89 6.57
C GLU A 218 3.29 -20.14 5.06
N ILE A 219 4.34 -19.59 4.46
CA ILE A 219 4.66 -19.79 3.05
C ILE A 219 5.34 -21.14 2.83
N THR A 220 6.28 -21.50 3.70
CA THR A 220 6.96 -22.79 3.58
C THR A 220 5.97 -23.96 3.64
N LYS A 221 5.02 -23.89 4.56
CA LYS A 221 3.96 -24.90 4.74
C LYS A 221 3.06 -25.13 3.52
N VAL A 222 3.00 -24.24 2.56
CA VAL A 222 2.28 -24.47 1.31
C VAL A 222 3.14 -25.04 0.18
N CYS A 223 4.44 -25.17 0.42
CA CYS A 223 5.41 -25.65 -0.55
C CYS A 223 5.91 -27.06 -0.21
N TYR A 224 6.48 -27.25 0.97
CA TYR A 224 7.08 -28.53 1.39
C TYR A 224 7.04 -28.71 2.91
N TYR A 225 7.19 -29.96 3.36
CA TYR A 225 7.38 -30.29 4.76
C TYR A 225 8.78 -29.86 5.24
N THR A 226 8.82 -29.37 6.45
CA THR A 226 10.04 -28.99 7.13
C THR A 226 10.00 -29.55 8.54
N ASN A 227 11.06 -30.27 8.91
CA ASN A 227 11.20 -30.88 10.25
C ASN A 227 11.69 -29.89 11.31
N THR A 228 11.95 -28.66 10.93
CA THR A 228 12.37 -27.63 11.87
C THR A 228 11.18 -26.75 12.21
N ASP A 229 10.91 -26.54 13.49
CA ASP A 229 10.11 -25.42 13.99
C ASP A 229 10.82 -24.13 13.57
N ILE A 230 10.63 -23.82 12.31
CA ILE A 230 11.37 -22.79 11.63
C ILE A 230 10.94 -21.47 12.19
N ASN A 231 11.96 -20.80 12.66
CA ASN A 231 12.06 -19.38 12.88
C ASN A 231 10.81 -18.64 12.36
N ILE A 232 10.00 -18.25 13.32
CA ILE A 232 8.71 -17.60 13.17
C ILE A 232 8.89 -16.15 12.64
N GLY A 233 10.02 -15.89 12.00
CA GLY A 233 10.38 -14.58 11.49
C GLY A 233 9.53 -14.16 10.28
N TYR A 234 9.33 -12.86 10.15
CA TYR A 234 8.71 -12.26 8.99
C TYR A 234 9.72 -12.04 7.87
N ILE A 235 9.32 -12.37 6.64
CA ILE A 235 9.89 -11.78 5.44
C ILE A 235 9.35 -10.35 5.39
N ASN A 236 10.23 -9.36 5.46
CA ASN A 236 9.89 -7.94 5.38
C ASN A 236 10.68 -7.34 4.21
N LYS A 237 10.00 -6.97 3.14
CA LYS A 237 10.65 -6.50 1.92
C LYS A 237 9.91 -5.32 1.30
N GLU A 238 10.69 -4.35 0.82
CA GLU A 238 10.20 -3.27 -0.02
C GLU A 238 9.80 -3.81 -1.40
N ILE A 239 8.65 -3.33 -1.90
CA ILE A 239 8.10 -3.73 -3.20
C ILE A 239 7.81 -2.55 -4.12
N GLY A 240 7.98 -1.34 -3.69
CA GLY A 240 7.76 -0.18 -4.55
C GLY A 240 7.52 1.11 -3.78
N LYS A 241 7.14 2.13 -4.52
CA LYS A 241 6.83 3.47 -4.01
C LYS A 241 5.43 3.90 -4.43
N ILE A 242 4.73 4.59 -3.54
CA ILE A 242 3.43 5.24 -3.79
C ILE A 242 3.61 6.63 -4.40
#